data_a9d181d2dfed79f5a63114c4ce3d04b4
#
_entry.id   a9d181d2dfed79f5a63114c4ce3d04b4
#
_cell.length_a   1.000
_cell.length_b   1.000
_cell.length_c   1.000
_cell.angle_alpha   90.00
_cell.angle_beta   90.00
_cell.angle_gamma   90.00
#
_symmetry.space_group_name_H-M   'P 1'
#
loop_
_entity.id
_entity.type
_entity.pdbx_description
1 polymer ?
#
loop_
_entity_poly.entity_id
_entity_poly.type
_entity_poly.pdbx_seq_one_letter_code
_entity_poly.pdbx_strand_id
1 'polypeptide(L)'
;MHTTTPEDLRARNLRMLAALAGLFVLPLLLAFYMYYATDWRPVKRVNHGTLITPARPLPAVHLPQINISDSDPLSPAPQQLRTRWSIVYIGAGNCDEPCRQALYVMRQTRLSLNNDMSRVGRVFLTTGNCCAREFLAHEHPGLVVLNAINEDGARLLREFPAEGRPYSVFIVDPLGNLMMSYDARQNPKGLLEDLQKLLRLSHIG
;
A
#
# COMPACT_ATOMS: atom_id res chain seq x y z
N MET A 1 -2.24 15.11 71.06
CA MET A 1 -1.31 15.60 70.04
C MET A 1 -0.37 14.45 69.69
N HIS A 2 -0.54 13.75 68.59
CA HIS A 2 0.42 12.72 68.14
C HIS A 2 1.63 13.44 67.58
N THR A 3 2.74 13.46 68.27
CA THR A 3 4.04 13.92 67.77
C THR A 3 4.57 12.85 66.78
N THR A 4 4.47 13.10 65.53
CA THR A 4 5.09 12.25 64.51
C THR A 4 6.60 12.32 64.66
N THR A 5 7.24 11.17 64.87
CA THR A 5 8.69 11.08 64.95
C THR A 5 9.37 11.32 63.64
N PRO A 6 10.62 11.83 63.58
CA PRO A 6 11.33 12.02 62.30
C PRO A 6 11.47 10.73 61.45
N GLU A 7 11.46 9.58 62.12
CA GLU A 7 11.51 8.26 61.47
C GLU A 7 10.21 7.91 60.76
N ASP A 8 9.04 8.23 61.35
CA ASP A 8 7.73 8.03 60.74
C ASP A 8 7.55 8.88 59.50
N LEU A 9 8.08 10.12 59.50
CA LEU A 9 8.05 11.01 58.34
C LEU A 9 8.93 10.47 57.20
N ARG A 10 10.12 9.95 57.50
CA ARG A 10 11.02 9.33 56.52
C ARG A 10 10.40 8.07 55.91
N ALA A 11 9.83 7.20 56.72
CA ALA A 11 9.17 5.98 56.26
C ALA A 11 7.95 6.31 55.33
N ARG A 12 7.18 7.34 55.70
CA ARG A 12 6.03 7.80 54.88
C ARG A 12 6.49 8.38 53.57
N ASN A 13 7.55 9.21 53.57
CA ASN A 13 8.09 9.79 52.34
C ASN A 13 8.70 8.74 51.45
N LEU A 14 9.39 7.74 52.01
CA LEU A 14 9.94 6.63 51.23
C LEU A 14 8.84 5.78 50.57
N ARG A 15 7.74 5.51 51.30
CA ARG A 15 6.58 4.79 50.73
C ARG A 15 5.91 5.60 49.61
N MET A 16 5.77 6.93 49.78
CA MET A 16 5.24 7.79 48.70
C MET A 16 6.14 7.80 47.47
N LEU A 17 7.45 7.93 47.66
CA LEU A 17 8.42 7.87 46.58
C LEU A 17 8.39 6.51 45.84
N ALA A 18 8.32 5.41 46.61
CA ALA A 18 8.20 4.07 46.05
C ALA A 18 6.89 3.87 45.27
N ALA A 19 5.79 4.39 45.82
CA ALA A 19 4.49 4.33 45.08
C ALA A 19 4.50 5.16 43.81
N LEU A 20 5.12 6.36 43.86
CA LEU A 20 5.27 7.20 42.66
C LEU A 20 6.18 6.57 41.64
N ALA A 21 7.33 6.02 42.03
CA ALA A 21 8.23 5.29 41.17
C ALA A 21 7.53 4.06 40.55
N GLY A 22 6.78 3.29 41.35
CA GLY A 22 6.00 2.15 40.89
C GLY A 22 4.96 2.53 39.84
N LEU A 23 4.28 3.66 40.02
CA LEU A 23 3.29 4.16 39.08
C LEU A 23 3.87 4.40 37.66
N PHE A 24 5.11 4.85 37.58
CA PHE A 24 5.79 5.10 36.30
C PHE A 24 6.54 3.86 35.77
N VAL A 25 7.19 3.12 36.63
CA VAL A 25 8.04 1.99 36.24
C VAL A 25 7.23 0.74 35.89
N LEU A 26 6.14 0.46 36.62
CA LEU A 26 5.35 -0.75 36.45
C LEU A 26 4.67 -0.84 35.08
N PRO A 27 4.04 0.23 34.52
CA PRO A 27 3.51 0.19 33.17
C PRO A 27 4.60 -0.03 32.11
N LEU A 28 5.78 0.55 32.32
CA LEU A 28 6.91 0.38 31.42
C LEU A 28 7.42 -1.08 31.42
N LEU A 29 7.59 -1.67 32.59
CA LEU A 29 7.99 -3.07 32.75
C LEU A 29 6.94 -4.01 32.15
N LEU A 30 5.65 -3.72 32.37
CA LEU A 30 4.55 -4.50 31.79
C LEU A 30 4.55 -4.42 30.26
N ALA A 31 4.73 -3.22 29.69
CA ALA A 31 4.83 -3.03 28.26
C ALA A 31 6.05 -3.77 27.67
N PHE A 32 7.17 -3.72 28.35
CA PHE A 32 8.39 -4.43 27.97
C PHE A 32 8.19 -5.95 28.00
N TYR A 33 7.58 -6.47 29.08
CA TYR A 33 7.23 -7.87 29.21
C TYR A 33 6.28 -8.31 28.09
N MET A 34 5.21 -7.55 27.83
CA MET A 34 4.26 -7.85 26.77
C MET A 34 4.92 -7.86 25.38
N TYR A 35 5.83 -6.92 25.13
CA TYR A 35 6.48 -6.81 23.82
C TYR A 35 7.49 -7.93 23.56
N TYR A 36 8.27 -8.35 24.59
CA TYR A 36 9.36 -9.31 24.40
C TYR A 36 9.02 -10.74 24.83
N ALA A 37 8.11 -10.94 25.77
CA ALA A 37 7.81 -12.26 26.32
C ALA A 37 6.48 -12.82 25.84
N THR A 38 5.65 -12.04 25.14
CA THR A 38 4.37 -12.52 24.62
C THR A 38 4.23 -12.24 23.13
N ASP A 39 3.55 -13.13 22.41
CA ASP A 39 3.14 -12.89 21.02
C ASP A 39 1.91 -11.99 20.91
N TRP A 40 1.45 -11.45 22.04
CA TRP A 40 0.30 -10.57 22.07
C TRP A 40 0.69 -9.17 21.53
N ARG A 41 0.48 -9.00 20.25
CA ARG A 41 0.59 -7.69 19.59
C ARG A 41 -0.82 -7.18 19.33
N PRO A 42 -1.12 -5.89 19.60
CA PRO A 42 -2.39 -5.33 19.21
C PRO A 42 -2.54 -5.38 17.68
N VAL A 43 -3.27 -6.39 17.20
CA VAL A 43 -3.42 -6.72 15.76
C VAL A 43 -4.47 -5.83 15.08
N LYS A 44 -4.78 -4.67 15.63
CA LYS A 44 -5.68 -3.74 14.93
C LYS A 44 -4.91 -3.12 13.76
N ARG A 45 -4.85 -3.87 12.66
CA ARG A 45 -4.33 -3.35 11.39
C ARG A 45 -5.26 -2.22 10.95
N VAL A 46 -4.70 -1.08 10.67
CA VAL A 46 -5.43 0.12 10.24
C VAL A 46 -5.59 0.15 8.71
N ASN A 47 -4.97 -0.81 8.02
CA ASN A 47 -5.05 -0.96 6.56
C ASN A 47 -6.31 -1.74 6.17
N HIS A 48 -6.93 -1.31 5.09
CA HIS A 48 -8.09 -1.95 4.49
C HIS A 48 -7.71 -3.06 3.50
N GLY A 49 -6.57 -2.88 2.80
CA GLY A 49 -6.03 -3.89 1.90
C GLY A 49 -5.18 -4.94 2.62
N THR A 50 -4.79 -5.98 1.90
CA THR A 50 -3.86 -7.00 2.39
C THR A 50 -2.43 -6.51 2.21
N LEU A 51 -1.69 -6.36 3.32
CA LEU A 51 -0.26 -6.04 3.29
C LEU A 51 0.55 -7.21 2.79
N ILE A 52 1.48 -6.94 1.89
CA ILE A 52 2.50 -7.88 1.45
C ILE A 52 3.72 -7.68 2.35
N THR A 53 3.93 -8.64 3.25
CA THR A 53 4.97 -8.53 4.29
C THR A 53 5.96 -9.71 4.18
N PRO A 54 7.26 -9.44 3.99
CA PRO A 54 7.85 -8.13 3.72
C PRO A 54 7.44 -7.56 2.36
N ALA A 55 7.53 -6.23 2.18
CA ALA A 55 7.34 -5.59 0.89
C ALA A 55 8.29 -6.20 -0.15
N ARG A 56 7.76 -6.54 -1.35
CA ARG A 56 8.54 -7.26 -2.37
C ARG A 56 9.13 -6.26 -3.37
N PRO A 57 10.47 -6.16 -3.47
CA PRO A 57 11.08 -5.36 -4.51
C PRO A 57 10.80 -5.99 -5.88
N LEU A 58 10.19 -5.22 -6.76
CA LEU A 58 9.94 -5.64 -8.13
C LEU A 58 11.23 -5.57 -8.97
N PRO A 59 11.47 -6.55 -9.85
CA PRO A 59 12.61 -6.51 -10.74
C PRO A 59 12.53 -5.27 -11.66
N ALA A 60 13.68 -4.66 -11.92
CA ALA A 60 13.80 -3.63 -12.94
C ALA A 60 13.70 -4.30 -14.32
N VAL A 61 12.52 -4.21 -14.93
CA VAL A 61 12.22 -4.79 -16.23
C VAL A 61 11.85 -3.70 -17.23
N HIS A 62 12.01 -4.00 -18.50
CA HIS A 62 11.63 -3.13 -19.59
C HIS A 62 10.48 -3.74 -20.36
N LEU A 63 9.26 -3.27 -20.10
CA LEU A 63 8.07 -3.77 -20.79
C LEU A 63 7.68 -2.84 -21.94
N PRO A 64 7.33 -3.39 -23.12
CA PRO A 64 6.78 -2.60 -24.21
C PRO A 64 5.50 -1.89 -23.77
N GLN A 65 5.47 -0.57 -23.91
CA GLN A 65 4.26 0.21 -23.68
C GLN A 65 3.37 0.15 -24.93
N ILE A 66 2.09 -0.05 -24.70
CA ILE A 66 1.07 -0.06 -25.75
C ILE A 66 0.40 1.30 -25.79
N ASN A 67 0.52 2.00 -26.92
CA ASN A 67 -0.22 3.24 -27.13
C ASN A 67 -1.70 2.94 -27.27
N ILE A 68 -2.49 3.48 -26.35
CA ILE A 68 -3.96 3.42 -26.40
C ILE A 68 -4.55 4.71 -26.99
N SER A 69 -3.81 5.82 -26.93
CA SER A 69 -4.21 7.12 -27.48
C SER A 69 -3.00 7.84 -28.07
N ASP A 70 -3.16 8.47 -29.21
CA ASP A 70 -2.10 9.25 -29.87
C ASP A 70 -1.71 10.51 -29.08
N SER A 71 -2.53 10.92 -28.12
CA SER A 71 -2.32 12.11 -27.29
C SER A 71 -1.58 11.84 -25.97
N ASP A 72 -1.40 10.56 -25.58
CA ASP A 72 -0.72 10.21 -24.33
C ASP A 72 0.80 10.09 -24.58
N PRO A 73 1.62 10.93 -23.90
CA PRO A 73 3.07 10.78 -24.00
C PRO A 73 3.50 9.43 -23.44
N LEU A 74 4.31 8.72 -24.22
CA LEU A 74 4.94 7.48 -23.77
C LEU A 74 5.75 7.78 -22.53
N SER A 75 5.43 7.14 -21.40
CA SER A 75 6.26 7.25 -20.20
C SER A 75 7.65 6.67 -20.52
N PRO A 76 8.75 7.36 -20.22
CA PRO A 76 10.07 6.82 -20.50
C PRO A 76 10.24 5.46 -19.83
N ALA A 77 10.64 4.50 -20.63
CA ALA A 77 10.79 3.11 -20.22
C ALA A 77 11.73 2.94 -19.04
N PRO A 78 12.57 2.58 -18.49
CA PRO A 78 12.95 1.79 -17.33
C PRO A 78 12.27 2.22 -15.99
N GLN A 79 11.44 3.22 -15.96
CA GLN A 79 10.86 3.76 -14.70
C GLN A 79 9.33 3.52 -14.55
N GLN A 80 8.77 2.61 -15.34
CA GLN A 80 7.31 2.41 -15.46
C GLN A 80 6.58 2.13 -14.13
N LEU A 81 7.24 1.49 -13.17
CA LEU A 81 6.73 1.20 -11.83
C LEU A 81 7.57 1.86 -10.71
N ARG A 82 8.33 2.92 -11.06
CA ARG A 82 9.21 3.65 -10.13
C ARG A 82 8.96 5.15 -10.26
N THR A 83 9.57 5.92 -9.36
CA THR A 83 9.49 7.39 -9.29
C THR A 83 8.18 7.96 -8.77
N ARG A 84 7.05 7.25 -8.89
CA ARG A 84 5.76 7.63 -8.31
C ARG A 84 5.00 6.41 -7.82
N TRP A 85 4.06 6.63 -6.95
CA TRP A 85 3.12 5.60 -6.53
C TRP A 85 2.36 5.05 -7.73
N SER A 86 2.15 3.76 -7.77
CA SER A 86 1.45 3.12 -8.89
C SER A 86 0.34 2.20 -8.38
N ILE A 87 -0.85 2.38 -8.94
CA ILE A 87 -1.95 1.42 -8.81
C ILE A 87 -1.86 0.50 -10.02
N VAL A 88 -1.67 -0.79 -9.80
CA VAL A 88 -1.40 -1.78 -10.84
C VAL A 88 -2.54 -2.79 -10.94
N TYR A 89 -3.01 -3.06 -12.14
CA TYR A 89 -3.90 -4.16 -12.46
C TYR A 89 -3.22 -5.13 -13.43
N ILE A 90 -3.54 -6.42 -13.31
CA ILE A 90 -3.00 -7.49 -14.16
C ILE A 90 -4.16 -8.27 -14.75
N GLY A 91 -4.23 -8.35 -16.07
CA GLY A 91 -5.32 -9.06 -16.74
C GLY A 91 -5.11 -9.26 -18.24
N ALA A 92 -6.06 -9.92 -18.89
CA ALA A 92 -6.05 -10.11 -20.32
C ALA A 92 -6.37 -8.81 -21.07
N GLY A 93 -5.77 -8.61 -22.23
CA GLY A 93 -5.89 -7.37 -22.99
C GLY A 93 -7.28 -7.09 -23.58
N ASN A 94 -8.15 -8.10 -23.69
CA ASN A 94 -9.56 -7.93 -24.10
C ASN A 94 -10.43 -7.22 -23.06
N CYS A 95 -9.92 -7.04 -21.84
CA CYS A 95 -10.54 -6.34 -20.72
C CYS A 95 -12.00 -6.76 -20.48
N ASP A 96 -12.17 -7.96 -19.94
CA ASP A 96 -13.45 -8.52 -19.50
C ASP A 96 -14.06 -7.76 -18.31
N GLU A 97 -15.19 -8.21 -17.77
CA GLU A 97 -15.89 -7.53 -16.68
C GLU A 97 -15.03 -7.30 -15.42
N PRO A 98 -14.26 -8.29 -14.93
CA PRO A 98 -13.30 -8.05 -13.83
C PRO A 98 -12.30 -6.93 -14.12
N CYS A 99 -11.76 -6.90 -15.33
CA CYS A 99 -10.84 -5.85 -15.78
C CYS A 99 -11.51 -4.48 -15.76
N ARG A 100 -12.69 -4.34 -16.36
CA ARG A 100 -13.45 -3.07 -16.38
C ARG A 100 -13.72 -2.55 -14.99
N GLN A 101 -14.15 -3.41 -14.08
CA GLN A 101 -14.39 -3.07 -12.69
C GLN A 101 -13.12 -2.60 -11.97
N ALA A 102 -12.00 -3.31 -12.15
CA ALA A 102 -10.73 -2.94 -11.54
C ALA A 102 -10.20 -1.59 -12.07
N LEU A 103 -10.23 -1.38 -13.39
CA LEU A 103 -9.80 -0.13 -14.00
C LEU A 103 -10.69 1.05 -13.62
N TYR A 104 -12.00 0.83 -13.46
CA TYR A 104 -12.93 1.83 -12.94
C TYR A 104 -12.56 2.25 -11.51
N VAL A 105 -12.34 1.27 -10.62
CA VAL A 105 -11.92 1.53 -9.23
C VAL A 105 -10.59 2.31 -9.20
N MET A 106 -9.60 1.91 -9.98
CA MET A 106 -8.32 2.61 -10.10
C MET A 106 -8.48 4.06 -10.56
N ARG A 107 -9.36 4.29 -11.55
CA ARG A 107 -9.66 5.65 -12.05
C ARG A 107 -10.32 6.49 -10.98
N GLN A 108 -11.37 5.99 -10.34
CA GLN A 108 -12.11 6.72 -9.30
C GLN A 108 -11.21 7.03 -8.09
N THR A 109 -10.43 6.06 -7.65
CA THR A 109 -9.46 6.26 -6.56
C THR A 109 -8.49 7.38 -6.88
N ARG A 110 -7.88 7.37 -8.08
CA ARG A 110 -6.92 8.40 -8.49
C ARG A 110 -7.57 9.80 -8.56
N LEU A 111 -8.76 9.90 -9.14
CA LEU A 111 -9.49 11.18 -9.23
C LEU A 111 -9.85 11.73 -7.84
N SER A 112 -10.16 10.86 -6.89
CA SER A 112 -10.50 11.24 -5.52
C SER A 112 -9.31 11.71 -4.68
N LEU A 113 -8.07 11.57 -5.18
CA LEU A 113 -6.86 12.06 -4.50
C LEU A 113 -6.68 13.58 -4.65
N ASN A 114 -7.43 14.24 -5.53
CA ASN A 114 -7.37 15.68 -5.76
C ASN A 114 -5.92 16.18 -6.01
N ASN A 115 -5.35 16.94 -5.07
CA ASN A 115 -4.02 17.54 -5.18
C ASN A 115 -2.89 16.49 -5.29
N ASP A 116 -3.06 15.31 -4.71
CA ASP A 116 -2.08 14.22 -4.77
C ASP A 116 -2.21 13.33 -6.02
N MET A 117 -3.17 13.63 -6.92
CA MET A 117 -3.44 12.85 -8.13
C MET A 117 -2.21 12.71 -9.04
N SER A 118 -1.34 13.72 -9.11
CA SER A 118 -0.12 13.70 -9.92
C SER A 118 0.93 12.72 -9.42
N ARG A 119 0.93 12.43 -8.12
CA ARG A 119 1.85 11.50 -7.45
C ARG A 119 1.50 10.04 -7.69
N VAL A 120 0.32 9.75 -8.27
CA VAL A 120 -0.18 8.39 -8.44
C VAL A 120 -0.41 8.07 -9.91
N GLY A 121 0.30 7.06 -10.42
CA GLY A 121 0.10 6.48 -11.74
C GLY A 121 -0.90 5.32 -11.70
N ARG A 122 -1.48 5.00 -12.86
CA ARG A 122 -2.28 3.80 -13.08
C ARG A 122 -1.61 2.97 -14.16
N VAL A 123 -1.39 1.69 -13.88
CA VAL A 123 -0.70 0.77 -14.78
C VAL A 123 -1.54 -0.48 -15.01
N PHE A 124 -1.73 -0.85 -16.26
CA PHE A 124 -2.34 -2.10 -16.65
C PHE A 124 -1.29 -3.01 -17.30
N LEU A 125 -0.97 -4.13 -16.64
CA LEU A 125 -0.08 -5.16 -17.15
C LEU A 125 -0.91 -6.19 -17.91
N THR A 126 -0.77 -6.23 -19.25
CA THR A 126 -1.51 -7.19 -20.07
C THR A 126 -0.77 -8.52 -20.18
N THR A 127 -1.48 -9.63 -19.94
CA THR A 127 -0.95 -11.00 -20.00
C THR A 127 -1.32 -11.75 -21.29
N GLY A 128 -1.96 -11.09 -22.22
CA GLY A 128 -2.40 -11.68 -23.49
C GLY A 128 -2.47 -10.65 -24.59
N ASN A 129 -3.05 -11.04 -25.73
CA ASN A 129 -3.23 -10.12 -26.85
C ASN A 129 -3.99 -8.87 -26.41
N CYS A 130 -3.40 -7.73 -26.64
CA CYS A 130 -3.97 -6.43 -26.31
C CYS A 130 -4.62 -5.82 -27.55
N CYS A 131 -5.57 -4.97 -27.47
CA CYS A 131 -6.31 -4.39 -26.34
C CYS A 131 -7.70 -3.99 -26.80
N ALA A 132 -8.59 -3.78 -25.84
CA ALA A 132 -9.82 -3.03 -26.08
C ALA A 132 -9.48 -1.52 -26.19
N ARG A 133 -8.74 -1.11 -27.24
CA ARG A 133 -8.10 0.22 -27.36
C ARG A 133 -9.10 1.36 -27.24
N GLU A 134 -10.19 1.31 -27.96
CA GLU A 134 -11.23 2.33 -27.96
C GLU A 134 -11.79 2.55 -26.53
N PHE A 135 -12.13 1.46 -25.83
CA PHE A 135 -12.58 1.52 -24.45
C PHE A 135 -11.52 2.12 -23.53
N LEU A 136 -10.27 1.66 -23.63
CA LEU A 136 -9.19 2.14 -22.76
C LEU A 136 -8.86 3.62 -23.01
N ALA A 137 -8.85 4.05 -24.27
CA ALA A 137 -8.59 5.45 -24.62
C ALA A 137 -9.69 6.40 -24.14
N HIS A 138 -10.95 6.00 -24.32
CA HIS A 138 -12.09 6.85 -23.97
C HIS A 138 -12.36 6.88 -22.46
N GLU A 139 -12.39 5.70 -21.83
CA GLU A 139 -12.77 5.60 -20.42
C GLU A 139 -11.60 5.79 -19.45
N HIS A 140 -10.36 5.55 -19.89
CA HIS A 140 -9.19 5.53 -19.00
C HIS A 140 -8.03 6.41 -19.49
N PRO A 141 -8.24 7.68 -19.85
CA PRO A 141 -7.16 8.57 -20.30
C PRO A 141 -6.02 8.61 -19.25
N GLY A 142 -4.77 8.57 -19.72
CA GLY A 142 -3.57 8.55 -18.87
C GLY A 142 -3.31 7.22 -18.14
N LEU A 143 -3.96 6.12 -18.57
CA LEU A 143 -3.62 4.76 -18.15
C LEU A 143 -2.40 4.28 -18.92
N VAL A 144 -1.35 3.87 -18.21
CA VAL A 144 -0.17 3.24 -18.82
C VAL A 144 -0.47 1.76 -19.04
N VAL A 145 -0.42 1.30 -20.28
CA VAL A 145 -0.63 -0.10 -20.63
C VAL A 145 0.69 -0.72 -21.04
N LEU A 146 1.09 -1.79 -20.36
CA LEU A 146 2.35 -2.49 -20.57
C LEU A 146 2.10 -3.93 -20.98
N ASN A 147 2.82 -4.38 -22.01
CA ASN A 147 2.75 -5.76 -22.47
C ASN A 147 3.70 -6.64 -21.63
N ALA A 148 3.15 -7.56 -20.85
CA ALA A 148 3.88 -8.47 -19.98
C ALA A 148 3.97 -9.91 -20.50
N ILE A 149 3.86 -10.11 -21.83
CA ILE A 149 3.91 -11.46 -22.45
C ILE A 149 5.35 -12.00 -22.54
N ASN A 150 6.36 -11.12 -22.61
CA ASN A 150 7.76 -11.49 -22.78
C ASN A 150 8.37 -12.07 -21.47
N GLU A 151 9.63 -12.50 -21.51
CA GLU A 151 10.35 -13.05 -20.36
C GLU A 151 10.46 -12.05 -19.19
N ASP A 152 10.67 -10.77 -19.48
CA ASP A 152 10.70 -9.70 -18.48
C ASP A 152 9.34 -9.56 -17.79
N GLY A 153 8.26 -9.62 -18.57
CA GLY A 153 6.90 -9.65 -18.05
C GLY A 153 6.64 -10.86 -17.17
N ALA A 154 7.04 -12.05 -17.62
CA ALA A 154 6.89 -13.27 -16.84
C ALA A 154 7.68 -13.20 -15.52
N ARG A 155 8.86 -12.60 -15.52
CA ARG A 155 9.67 -12.37 -14.32
C ARG A 155 8.99 -11.40 -13.36
N LEU A 156 8.46 -10.30 -13.87
CA LEU A 156 7.71 -9.32 -13.07
C LEU A 156 6.44 -9.91 -12.48
N LEU A 157 5.67 -10.64 -13.27
CA LEU A 157 4.38 -11.21 -12.85
C LEU A 157 4.50 -12.27 -11.75
N ARG A 158 5.66 -12.93 -11.61
CA ARG A 158 5.91 -13.89 -10.52
C ARG A 158 5.93 -13.24 -9.13
N GLU A 159 6.25 -11.96 -9.04
CA GLU A 159 6.28 -11.24 -7.77
C GLU A 159 4.88 -10.88 -7.25
N PHE A 160 3.89 -10.84 -8.13
CA PHE A 160 2.51 -10.55 -7.74
C PHE A 160 1.78 -11.83 -7.32
N PRO A 161 0.97 -11.79 -6.23
CA PRO A 161 0.12 -12.92 -5.84
C PRO A 161 -0.77 -13.39 -7.00
N ALA A 162 -0.85 -14.69 -7.21
CA ALA A 162 -1.69 -15.27 -8.27
C ALA A 162 -3.16 -15.38 -7.85
N GLU A 163 -3.40 -15.58 -6.54
CA GLU A 163 -4.74 -15.74 -5.98
C GLU A 163 -5.57 -14.46 -6.13
N GLY A 164 -6.81 -14.60 -6.60
CA GLY A 164 -7.74 -13.49 -6.77
C GLY A 164 -7.34 -12.46 -7.85
N ARG A 165 -6.29 -12.73 -8.62
CA ARG A 165 -5.69 -11.80 -9.58
C ARG A 165 -6.69 -11.12 -10.52
N PRO A 166 -7.73 -11.78 -11.07
CA PRO A 166 -8.70 -11.14 -11.97
C PRO A 166 -9.43 -9.94 -11.34
N TYR A 167 -9.51 -9.91 -10.01
CA TYR A 167 -10.16 -8.83 -9.26
C TYR A 167 -9.20 -8.02 -8.41
N SER A 168 -7.90 -8.34 -8.46
CA SER A 168 -6.91 -7.72 -7.58
C SER A 168 -6.32 -6.46 -8.18
N VAL A 169 -6.27 -5.42 -7.37
CA VAL A 169 -5.54 -4.18 -7.62
C VAL A 169 -4.39 -4.09 -6.63
N PHE A 170 -3.21 -3.71 -7.10
CA PHE A 170 -1.99 -3.69 -6.31
C PHE A 170 -1.45 -2.26 -6.15
N ILE A 171 -0.82 -1.99 -5.01
CA ILE A 171 -0.07 -0.74 -4.79
C ILE A 171 1.43 -1.04 -4.84
N VAL A 172 2.12 -0.27 -5.66
CA VAL A 172 3.58 -0.25 -5.79
C VAL A 172 4.09 1.13 -5.38
N ASP A 173 5.12 1.18 -4.55
CA ASP A 173 5.73 2.43 -4.08
C ASP A 173 6.68 3.05 -5.13
N PRO A 174 7.13 4.31 -4.94
CA PRO A 174 8.06 4.97 -5.86
C PRO A 174 9.45 4.33 -5.98
N LEU A 175 9.81 3.43 -5.07
CA LEU A 175 11.06 2.66 -5.13
C LEU A 175 10.88 1.35 -5.92
N GLY A 176 9.64 1.00 -6.28
CA GLY A 176 9.31 -0.22 -7.01
C GLY A 176 9.06 -1.42 -6.09
N ASN A 177 8.62 -1.21 -4.86
CA ASN A 177 8.24 -2.30 -3.97
C ASN A 177 6.73 -2.54 -4.06
N LEU A 178 6.34 -3.79 -4.20
CA LEU A 178 4.96 -4.23 -4.09
C LEU A 178 4.54 -4.26 -2.62
N MET A 179 3.58 -3.40 -2.25
CA MET A 179 3.22 -3.11 -0.87
C MET A 179 1.92 -3.77 -0.42
N MET A 180 0.88 -3.71 -1.26
CA MET A 180 -0.48 -4.09 -0.86
C MET A 180 -1.27 -4.65 -2.04
N SER A 181 -2.28 -5.45 -1.72
CA SER A 181 -3.30 -5.92 -2.67
C SER A 181 -4.72 -5.65 -2.15
N TYR A 182 -5.65 -5.41 -3.08
CA TYR A 182 -7.06 -5.15 -2.82
C TYR A 182 -7.93 -5.95 -3.76
N ASP A 183 -9.07 -6.42 -3.28
CA ASP A 183 -10.13 -6.93 -4.14
C ASP A 183 -11.00 -5.74 -4.61
N ALA A 184 -11.00 -5.47 -5.89
CA ALA A 184 -11.72 -4.35 -6.50
C ALA A 184 -13.25 -4.43 -6.30
N ARG A 185 -13.80 -5.60 -5.94
CA ARG A 185 -15.23 -5.81 -5.69
C ARG A 185 -15.64 -5.38 -4.29
N GLN A 186 -14.74 -5.46 -3.30
CA GLN A 186 -15.11 -5.46 -1.89
C GLN A 186 -15.07 -4.08 -1.24
N ASN A 187 -14.01 -3.33 -1.40
CA ASN A 187 -13.84 -2.07 -0.67
C ASN A 187 -13.04 -1.02 -1.46
N PRO A 188 -13.60 -0.42 -2.49
CA PRO A 188 -12.91 0.60 -3.26
C PRO A 188 -12.56 1.84 -2.42
N LYS A 189 -13.36 2.15 -1.39
CA LYS A 189 -13.10 3.26 -0.46
C LYS A 189 -11.86 2.98 0.40
N GLY A 190 -11.66 1.75 0.83
CA GLY A 190 -10.47 1.35 1.58
C GLY A 190 -9.17 1.53 0.81
N LEU A 191 -9.17 1.28 -0.50
CA LEU A 191 -8.02 1.58 -1.37
C LEU A 191 -7.66 3.07 -1.34
N LEU A 192 -8.67 3.96 -1.41
CA LEU A 192 -8.46 5.40 -1.35
C LEU A 192 -7.90 5.83 0.02
N GLU A 193 -8.50 5.36 1.12
CA GLU A 193 -8.10 5.72 2.48
C GLU A 193 -6.66 5.29 2.80
N ASP A 194 -6.29 4.07 2.41
CA ASP A 194 -4.92 3.58 2.60
C ASP A 194 -3.93 4.36 1.73
N LEU A 195 -4.27 4.64 0.47
CA LEU A 195 -3.41 5.40 -0.43
C LEU A 195 -3.21 6.84 0.04
N GLN A 196 -4.26 7.52 0.51
CA GLN A 196 -4.15 8.84 1.12
C GLN A 196 -3.23 8.84 2.35
N LYS A 197 -3.30 7.79 3.17
CA LYS A 197 -2.42 7.61 4.32
C LYS A 197 -0.98 7.41 3.90
N LEU A 198 -0.73 6.56 2.89
CA LEU A 198 0.62 6.33 2.35
C LEU A 198 1.21 7.62 1.78
N LEU A 199 0.46 8.38 0.99
CA LEU A 199 0.89 9.65 0.39
C LEU A 199 1.19 10.71 1.45
N ARG A 200 0.42 10.76 2.53
CA ARG A 200 0.64 11.70 3.65
C ARG A 200 1.90 11.35 4.45
N LEU A 201 2.21 10.07 4.62
CA LEU A 201 3.36 9.61 5.38
C LEU A 201 4.64 9.56 4.55
N SER A 202 4.51 9.51 3.22
CA SER A 202 5.62 9.46 2.29
C SER A 202 5.88 10.81 1.67
N HIS A 203 7.16 11.25 1.71
CA HIS A 203 7.63 12.48 1.05
C HIS A 203 8.24 12.20 -0.33
N ILE A 204 8.17 10.96 -0.84
CA ILE A 204 8.68 10.52 -2.14
C ILE A 204 7.52 10.24 -3.11
N GLY A 205 7.75 10.49 -4.41
CA GLY A 205 6.78 10.23 -5.50
C GLY A 205 5.91 11.41 -5.84
#